data_37eace564ca5f67611c4c38af76f40f6
#
_entry.id   37eace564ca5f67611c4c38af76f40f6
#
_cell.length_a   1.000
_cell.length_b   1.000
_cell.length_c   1.000
_cell.angle_alpha   90.00
_cell.angle_beta   90.00
_cell.angle_gamma   90.00
#
_symmetry.space_group_name_H-M   'P 1'
#
loop_
_entity.id
_entity.type
_entity.pdbx_description
1 polymer ?
#
loop_
_entity_poly.entity_id
_entity_poly.type
_entity_poly.pdbx_seq_one_letter_code
_entity_poly.pdbx_strand_id
1 'polypeptide(L)'
;MGMTLLVSVVDDDESVRESLPDLIKEFGFAVQAFASAQEYLASDYLDRTHCLILDVAMPGMSGPDLLKELWRRGYRIPVIFITALGDASEQAKLRHCGAVECLIKPFSEAQLLKALSAALAFD
;
A
#
# COMPACT_ATOMS: atom_id res chain seq x y z
N MET A 1 18.34 -18.85 -4.53
CA MET A 1 18.03 -17.97 -3.44
C MET A 1 17.14 -16.85 -3.86
N GLY A 2 15.99 -16.76 -3.29
CA GLY A 2 15.07 -15.69 -3.61
C GLY A 2 15.41 -14.42 -2.85
N MET A 3 15.14 -13.29 -3.45
CA MET A 3 15.12 -12.01 -2.74
C MET A 3 13.84 -11.92 -1.91
N THR A 4 13.96 -11.40 -0.70
CA THR A 4 12.79 -11.09 0.09
C THR A 4 12.18 -9.79 -0.45
N LEU A 5 10.93 -9.86 -0.88
CA LEU A 5 10.24 -8.69 -1.38
C LEU A 5 9.81 -7.80 -0.22
N LEU A 6 9.92 -6.50 -0.39
CA LEU A 6 9.56 -5.52 0.62
C LEU A 6 8.22 -4.89 0.31
N VAL A 7 7.32 -4.96 1.28
CA VAL A 7 6.03 -4.26 1.26
C VAL A 7 6.12 -3.08 2.21
N SER A 8 5.83 -1.89 1.72
CA SER A 8 5.75 -0.70 2.58
C SER A 8 4.29 -0.38 2.83
N VAL A 9 3.96 -0.03 4.07
CA VAL A 9 2.59 0.29 4.50
C VAL A 9 2.57 1.73 4.96
N VAL A 10 1.70 2.55 4.38
CA VAL A 10 1.53 3.94 4.79
C VAL A 10 0.09 4.12 5.24
N ASP A 11 -0.10 4.31 6.54
CA ASP A 11 -1.42 4.48 7.15
C ASP A 11 -1.26 5.27 8.44
N ASP A 12 -2.09 6.28 8.65
CA ASP A 12 -2.04 7.10 9.86
C ASP A 12 -2.70 6.42 11.07
N ASP A 13 -3.36 5.30 10.86
CA ASP A 13 -4.00 4.53 11.92
C ASP A 13 -2.97 3.63 12.61
N GLU A 14 -2.73 3.88 13.88
CA GLU A 14 -1.78 3.11 14.67
C GLU A 14 -2.12 1.62 14.72
N SER A 15 -3.41 1.28 14.83
CA SER A 15 -3.85 -0.13 14.87
C SER A 15 -3.43 -0.87 13.60
N VAL A 16 -3.54 -0.23 12.45
CA VAL A 16 -3.12 -0.82 11.18
C VAL A 16 -1.62 -1.01 11.15
N ARG A 17 -0.85 0.01 11.59
CA ARG A 17 0.61 -0.08 11.62
C ARG A 17 1.11 -1.15 12.57
N GLU A 18 0.33 -1.51 13.60
CA GLU A 18 0.71 -2.55 14.56
C GLU A 18 0.35 -3.96 14.05
N SER A 19 -0.81 -4.11 13.42
CA SER A 19 -1.33 -5.44 13.07
C SER A 19 -0.99 -5.87 11.64
N LEU A 20 -1.06 -4.98 10.69
CA LEU A 20 -0.86 -5.33 9.29
C LEU A 20 0.55 -5.83 8.98
N PRO A 21 1.63 -5.21 9.50
CA PRO A 21 2.97 -5.71 9.25
C PRO A 21 3.19 -7.16 9.69
N ASP A 22 2.63 -7.55 10.84
CA ASP A 22 2.78 -8.92 11.32
C ASP A 22 2.15 -9.92 10.35
N LEU A 23 0.98 -9.60 9.83
CA LEU A 23 0.30 -10.44 8.87
C LEU A 23 1.10 -10.56 7.56
N ILE A 24 1.63 -9.44 7.08
CA ILE A 24 2.42 -9.43 5.86
C ILE A 24 3.70 -10.26 6.03
N LYS A 25 4.33 -10.18 7.20
CA LYS A 25 5.50 -11.02 7.51
C LYS A 25 5.16 -12.51 7.49
N GLU A 26 3.97 -12.87 7.96
CA GLU A 26 3.51 -14.26 7.91
C GLU A 26 3.42 -14.77 6.47
N PHE A 27 3.14 -13.90 5.52
CA PHE A 27 3.12 -14.27 4.10
C PHE A 27 4.52 -14.42 3.49
N GLY A 28 5.57 -14.09 4.25
CA GLY A 28 6.95 -14.24 3.79
C GLY A 28 7.60 -12.98 3.25
N PHE A 29 6.99 -11.81 3.45
CA PHE A 29 7.55 -10.54 2.99
C PHE A 29 8.27 -9.80 4.10
N ALA A 30 9.24 -8.97 3.72
CA ALA A 30 9.73 -7.92 4.61
C ALA A 30 8.72 -6.77 4.57
N VAL A 31 8.62 -6.01 5.65
CA VAL A 31 7.64 -4.94 5.74
C VAL A 31 8.21 -3.75 6.50
N GLN A 32 7.87 -2.55 6.04
CA GLN A 32 8.13 -1.30 6.74
C GLN A 32 6.82 -0.51 6.82
N ALA A 33 6.58 0.14 7.96
CA ALA A 33 5.35 0.89 8.18
C ALA A 33 5.66 2.35 8.45
N PHE A 34 4.83 3.23 7.90
CA PHE A 34 4.98 4.68 8.00
C PHE A 34 3.66 5.31 8.40
N ALA A 35 3.73 6.36 9.21
CA ALA A 35 2.53 7.02 9.74
C ALA A 35 1.96 8.09 8.80
N SER A 36 2.71 8.51 7.80
CA SER A 36 2.27 9.55 6.87
C SER A 36 2.97 9.40 5.53
N ALA A 37 2.40 10.04 4.52
CA ALA A 37 3.01 10.10 3.20
C ALA A 37 4.36 10.82 3.24
N GLN A 38 4.44 11.89 4.01
CA GLN A 38 5.66 12.68 4.16
C GLN A 38 6.78 11.84 4.77
N GLU A 39 6.45 11.04 5.78
CA GLU A 39 7.42 10.15 6.42
C GLU A 39 7.96 9.13 5.43
N TYR A 40 7.09 8.55 4.61
CA TYR A 40 7.51 7.60 3.58
C TYR A 40 8.41 8.28 2.55
N LEU A 41 8.01 9.45 2.05
CA LEU A 41 8.79 10.18 1.04
C LEU A 41 10.17 10.59 1.52
N ALA A 42 10.31 10.83 2.83
CA ALA A 42 11.60 11.19 3.43
C ALA A 42 12.47 9.97 3.75
N SER A 43 11.95 8.77 3.58
CA SER A 43 12.65 7.54 3.94
C SER A 43 13.56 7.07 2.81
N ASP A 44 14.42 6.10 3.12
CA ASP A 44 15.30 5.45 2.15
C ASP A 44 14.63 4.27 1.44
N TYR A 45 13.31 4.10 1.62
CA TYR A 45 12.63 2.89 1.15
C TYR A 45 11.95 3.03 -0.20
N LEU A 46 11.95 4.22 -0.82
CA LEU A 46 11.31 4.40 -2.12
C LEU A 46 11.89 3.49 -3.18
N ASP A 47 13.21 3.35 -3.21
CA ASP A 47 13.91 2.50 -4.17
C ASP A 47 13.84 1.02 -3.82
N ARG A 48 13.40 0.69 -2.61
CA ARG A 48 13.41 -0.68 -2.11
C ARG A 48 12.02 -1.32 -2.07
N THR A 49 10.98 -0.49 -2.16
CA THR A 49 9.59 -0.96 -2.03
C THR A 49 9.16 -1.69 -3.30
N HIS A 50 8.72 -2.93 -3.14
CA HIS A 50 8.20 -3.74 -4.25
C HIS A 50 6.68 -3.59 -4.39
N CYS A 51 5.99 -3.30 -3.28
CA CYS A 51 4.56 -3.04 -3.27
C CYS A 51 4.25 -2.07 -2.14
N LEU A 52 3.39 -1.09 -2.41
CA LEU A 52 3.00 -0.08 -1.43
C LEU A 52 1.53 -0.26 -1.09
N ILE A 53 1.25 -0.50 0.19
CA ILE A 53 -0.12 -0.52 0.72
C ILE A 53 -0.38 0.85 1.31
N LEU A 54 -1.41 1.53 0.84
CA LEU A 54 -1.55 2.97 1.03
C LEU A 54 -2.97 3.32 1.43
N ASP A 55 -3.12 3.92 2.61
CA ASP A 55 -4.41 4.44 3.06
C ASP A 55 -4.81 5.63 2.19
N VAL A 56 -6.08 5.68 1.83
CA VAL A 56 -6.59 6.75 0.96
C VAL A 56 -6.71 8.06 1.72
N ALA A 57 -7.31 8.02 2.92
CA ALA A 57 -7.63 9.22 3.68
C ALA A 57 -6.61 9.47 4.80
N MET A 58 -5.66 10.35 4.53
CA MET A 58 -4.64 10.73 5.52
C MET A 58 -4.55 12.25 5.60
N PRO A 59 -4.30 12.82 6.78
CA PRO A 59 -4.11 14.27 6.89
C PRO A 59 -2.86 14.72 6.12
N GLY A 60 -2.92 15.89 5.54
CA GLY A 60 -1.85 16.44 4.74
C GLY A 60 -1.88 15.90 3.33
N MET A 61 -1.11 14.87 3.06
CA MET A 61 -1.07 14.25 1.74
C MET A 61 -1.87 12.96 1.76
N SER A 62 -2.89 12.87 0.91
CA SER A 62 -3.73 11.67 0.79
C SER A 62 -2.99 10.55 0.05
N GLY A 63 -3.59 9.34 0.06
CA GLY A 63 -3.04 8.23 -0.71
C GLY A 63 -2.90 8.53 -2.19
N PRO A 64 -3.96 8.98 -2.86
CA PRO A 64 -3.84 9.35 -4.28
C PRO A 64 -2.80 10.44 -4.55
N ASP A 65 -2.66 11.40 -3.63
CA ASP A 65 -1.65 12.45 -3.77
C ASP A 65 -0.24 11.86 -3.70
N LEU A 66 -0.02 10.92 -2.80
CA LEU A 66 1.27 10.25 -2.70
C LEU A 66 1.59 9.47 -3.96
N LEU A 67 0.61 8.77 -4.53
CA LEU A 67 0.81 8.03 -5.77
C LEU A 67 1.24 8.96 -6.90
N LYS A 68 0.59 10.11 -7.03
CA LYS A 68 0.95 11.12 -8.04
C LYS A 68 2.36 11.63 -7.82
N GLU A 69 2.73 11.88 -6.57
CA GLU A 69 4.07 12.38 -6.25
C GLU A 69 5.15 11.35 -6.58
N LEU A 70 4.90 10.07 -6.30
CA LEU A 70 5.81 9.00 -6.65
C LEU A 70 6.01 8.93 -8.17
N TRP A 71 4.93 9.02 -8.94
CA TRP A 71 5.00 9.01 -10.39
C TRP A 71 5.77 10.23 -10.91
N ARG A 72 5.53 11.41 -10.32
CA ARG A 72 6.26 12.62 -10.70
C ARG A 72 7.76 12.45 -10.49
N ARG A 73 8.17 11.70 -9.47
CA ARG A 73 9.58 11.43 -9.17
C ARG A 73 10.16 10.27 -9.99
N GLY A 74 9.35 9.63 -10.82
CA GLY A 74 9.81 8.53 -11.65
C GLY A 74 9.64 7.14 -11.06
N TYR A 75 8.98 7.02 -9.91
CA TYR A 75 8.73 5.72 -9.28
C TYR A 75 7.44 5.12 -9.82
N ARG A 76 7.49 3.83 -10.16
CA ARG A 76 6.33 3.07 -10.65
C ARG A 76 6.07 1.87 -9.74
N ILE A 77 5.93 2.14 -8.46
CA ILE A 77 5.69 1.12 -7.45
C ILE A 77 4.24 0.66 -7.54
N PRO A 78 3.97 -0.67 -7.60
CA PRO A 78 2.59 -1.16 -7.54
C PRO A 78 1.93 -0.74 -6.23
N VAL A 79 0.72 -0.17 -6.32
CA VAL A 79 0.01 0.37 -5.15
C VAL A 79 -1.29 -0.38 -4.93
N ILE A 80 -1.53 -0.76 -3.68
CA ILE A 80 -2.80 -1.28 -3.20
C ILE A 80 -3.37 -0.22 -2.27
N PHE A 81 -4.49 0.38 -2.63
CA PHE A 81 -5.17 1.31 -1.72
C PHE A 81 -5.98 0.54 -0.69
N ILE A 82 -6.01 1.05 0.54
CA ILE A 82 -6.93 0.58 1.57
C ILE A 82 -7.78 1.77 2.01
N THR A 83 -9.07 1.54 2.20
CA THR A 83 -10.00 2.60 2.54
C THR A 83 -11.11 2.07 3.45
N ALA A 84 -11.57 2.91 4.38
CA ALA A 84 -12.71 2.61 5.22
C ALA A 84 -14.03 2.94 4.51
N LEU A 85 -13.96 3.77 3.46
CA LEU A 85 -15.11 4.20 2.69
C LEU A 85 -14.99 3.64 1.28
N GLY A 86 -16.08 3.14 0.75
CA GLY A 86 -15.93 2.66 -0.60
C GLY A 86 -17.21 2.12 -1.17
N ASP A 87 -17.90 2.94 -1.96
CA ASP A 87 -18.86 2.39 -2.92
C ASP A 87 -18.11 2.04 -4.20
N ALA A 88 -18.79 1.42 -5.12
CA ALA A 88 -18.20 0.99 -6.39
C ALA A 88 -17.62 2.15 -7.19
N SER A 89 -18.25 3.32 -7.09
CA SER A 89 -17.80 4.53 -7.79
C SER A 89 -16.45 5.01 -7.30
N GLU A 90 -16.24 5.04 -5.97
CA GLU A 90 -14.97 5.43 -5.39
C GLU A 90 -13.86 4.45 -5.70
N GLN A 91 -14.18 3.15 -5.65
CA GLN A 91 -13.21 2.11 -6.00
C GLN A 91 -12.75 2.26 -7.45
N ALA A 92 -13.68 2.53 -8.36
CA ALA A 92 -13.34 2.75 -9.76
C ALA A 92 -12.42 3.95 -9.94
N LYS A 93 -12.67 5.05 -9.22
CA LYS A 93 -11.81 6.23 -9.26
C LYS A 93 -10.41 5.93 -8.77
N LEU A 94 -10.29 5.15 -7.70
CA LEU A 94 -8.99 4.79 -7.15
C LEU A 94 -8.19 3.93 -8.12
N ARG A 95 -8.84 3.00 -8.80
CA ARG A 95 -8.18 2.19 -9.83
C ARG A 95 -7.75 3.04 -11.02
N HIS A 96 -8.54 4.03 -11.40
CA HIS A 96 -8.18 4.98 -12.46
C HIS A 96 -6.95 5.82 -12.10
N CYS A 97 -6.66 5.98 -10.81
CA CYS A 97 -5.44 6.67 -10.39
C CYS A 97 -4.18 5.82 -10.58
N GLY A 98 -4.34 4.56 -11.02
CA GLY A 98 -3.21 3.70 -11.30
C GLY A 98 -2.91 2.64 -10.26
N ALA A 99 -3.78 2.48 -9.26
CA ALA A 99 -3.61 1.43 -8.27
C ALA A 99 -3.90 0.06 -8.89
N VAL A 100 -3.18 -0.95 -8.42
CA VAL A 100 -3.41 -2.33 -8.86
C VAL A 100 -4.69 -2.88 -8.25
N GLU A 101 -4.94 -2.55 -6.99
CA GLU A 101 -6.09 -3.05 -6.25
C GLU A 101 -6.55 -2.03 -5.23
N CYS A 102 -7.79 -2.19 -4.77
CA CYS A 102 -8.34 -1.37 -3.70
C CYS A 102 -9.07 -2.30 -2.72
N LEU A 103 -8.69 -2.24 -1.45
CA LEU A 103 -9.30 -3.05 -0.39
C LEU A 103 -10.11 -2.16 0.55
N ILE A 104 -11.29 -2.63 0.94
CA ILE A 104 -12.15 -1.92 1.89
C ILE A 104 -11.94 -2.53 3.26
N LYS A 105 -11.68 -1.67 4.26
CA LYS A 105 -11.57 -2.09 5.67
C LYS A 105 -12.93 -2.44 6.24
N PRO A 106 -13.06 -3.52 7.01
CA PRO A 106 -12.05 -4.53 7.26
C PRO A 106 -11.95 -5.52 6.10
N PHE A 107 -10.75 -5.97 5.80
CA PHE A 107 -10.54 -6.97 4.76
C PHE A 107 -9.97 -8.25 5.37
N SER A 108 -10.17 -9.37 4.69
CA SER A 108 -9.67 -10.67 5.16
C SER A 108 -8.21 -10.88 4.75
N GLU A 109 -7.57 -11.85 5.40
CA GLU A 109 -6.22 -12.27 5.01
C GLU A 109 -6.19 -12.73 3.54
N ALA A 110 -7.23 -13.45 3.11
CA ALA A 110 -7.32 -13.93 1.74
C ALA A 110 -7.40 -12.78 0.74
N GLN A 111 -8.17 -11.74 1.07
CA GLN A 111 -8.27 -10.56 0.21
C GLN A 111 -6.93 -9.84 0.11
N LEU A 112 -6.22 -9.70 1.22
CA LEU A 112 -4.90 -9.05 1.24
C LEU A 112 -3.90 -9.86 0.43
N LEU A 113 -3.86 -11.16 0.62
CA LEU A 113 -2.92 -12.02 -0.10
C LEU A 113 -3.20 -12.00 -1.60
N LYS A 114 -4.47 -12.01 -1.99
CA LYS A 114 -4.85 -11.91 -3.40
C LYS A 114 -4.38 -10.59 -4.01
N ALA A 115 -4.54 -9.49 -3.28
CA ALA A 115 -4.09 -8.17 -3.74
C ALA A 115 -2.58 -8.12 -3.90
N LEU A 116 -1.84 -8.67 -2.93
CA LEU A 116 -0.38 -8.73 -3.01
C LEU A 116 0.08 -9.60 -4.17
N SER A 117 -0.59 -10.72 -4.41
CA SER A 117 -0.27 -11.58 -5.55
C SER A 117 -0.46 -10.85 -6.87
N ALA A 118 -1.55 -10.09 -6.99
CA ALA A 118 -1.81 -9.29 -8.19
C ALA A 118 -0.74 -8.20 -8.38
N ALA A 119 -0.37 -7.52 -7.30
CA ALA A 119 0.58 -6.43 -7.36
C ALA A 119 2.00 -6.90 -7.66
N LEU A 120 2.38 -8.05 -7.11
CA LEU A 120 3.74 -8.58 -7.23
C LEU A 120 3.87 -9.66 -8.31
N ALA A 121 2.77 -10.03 -8.94
CA ALA A 121 2.72 -11.01 -10.02
C ALA A 121 3.37 -12.35 -9.63
N PHE A 122 3.08 -12.82 -8.43
CA PHE A 122 3.51 -14.16 -8.01
C PHE A 122 2.28 -15.07 -7.84
N ASP A 123 2.51 -16.36 -7.91
CA ASP A 123 1.45 -17.37 -7.74
C ASP A 123 1.25 -17.78 -6.30
#